data_4f111eb56f3143ae341159c7438e77d3
#
_entry.id   4f111eb56f3143ae341159c7438e77d3
#
_cell.length_a   1.000
_cell.length_b   1.000
_cell.length_c   1.000
_cell.angle_alpha   90.00
_cell.angle_beta   90.00
_cell.angle_gamma   90.00
#
_symmetry.space_group_name_H-M   'P 1'
#
loop_
_entity.id
_entity.type
_entity.pdbx_description
1 polymer ?
#
loop_
_entity_poly.entity_id
_entity_poly.type
_entity_poly.pdbx_seq_one_letter_code
_entity_poly.pdbx_strand_id
1 'polypeptide(L)'
;MMHADLIDQDDLISQLRAIGLEVPSGISAEQACAQAVLGLNDDRARELRKLVEKLLSGSATILPAVRQAMDQQLLPALTTYNKSMPR
;
A
#
# COMPACT_ATOMS: atom_id res chain seq x y z
N MET A 1 21.44 2.98 15.58
CA MET A 1 21.00 2.66 15.37
C MET A 1 20.61 2.37 14.40
N MET A 2 20.58 2.14 13.96
CA MET A 2 20.20 1.86 13.22
C MET A 2 19.31 1.37 12.93
N HIS A 3 18.73 1.58 12.64
CA HIS A 3 17.82 0.74 12.49
C HIS A 3 17.39 0.71 11.18
N ALA A 4 17.21 -0.39 10.65
CA ALA A 4 16.80 -0.49 9.34
C ALA A 4 15.38 -0.08 9.24
N ASP A 5 15.08 0.68 8.25
CA ASP A 5 13.70 0.99 7.96
C ASP A 5 13.12 -0.18 7.19
N LEU A 6 12.71 -1.17 7.90
CA LEU A 6 12.13 -2.36 7.30
C LEU A 6 10.61 -2.26 7.32
N ILE A 7 10.03 -2.38 6.16
CA ILE A 7 8.57 -2.35 6.04
C ILE A 7 8.04 -3.76 6.05
N ASP A 8 7.43 -4.15 7.16
CA ASP A 8 6.80 -5.46 7.26
C ASP A 8 5.28 -5.30 7.15
N GLN A 9 4.55 -6.39 7.34
CA GLN A 9 3.10 -6.33 7.16
C GLN A 9 2.44 -5.39 8.17
N ASP A 10 2.96 -5.32 9.39
CA ASP A 10 2.37 -4.40 10.37
C ASP A 10 2.60 -2.94 9.96
N ASP A 11 3.78 -2.65 9.44
CA ASP A 11 4.06 -1.30 8.96
C ASP A 11 3.17 -0.95 7.78
N LEU A 12 2.98 -1.88 6.86
CA LEU A 12 2.09 -1.65 5.73
C LEU A 12 0.68 -1.39 6.20
N ILE A 13 0.19 -2.18 7.14
CA ILE A 13 -1.16 -1.99 7.67
C ILE A 13 -1.28 -0.62 8.33
N SER A 14 -0.27 -0.24 9.11
CA SER A 14 -0.29 1.07 9.77
C SER A 14 -0.35 2.20 8.75
N GLN A 15 0.42 2.08 7.66
CA GLN A 15 0.42 3.10 6.63
C GLN A 15 -0.92 3.18 5.91
N LEU A 16 -1.50 2.02 5.62
CA LEU A 16 -2.81 2.00 4.96
C LEU A 16 -3.88 2.64 5.84
N ARG A 17 -3.83 2.38 7.13
CA ARG A 17 -4.79 2.99 8.05
C ARG A 17 -4.57 4.49 8.17
N ALA A 18 -3.31 4.92 8.06
CA ALA A 18 -2.99 6.33 8.17
C ALA A 18 -3.59 7.16 7.05
N ILE A 19 -3.79 6.57 5.89
CA ILE A 19 -4.41 7.29 4.78
C ILE A 19 -5.93 7.12 4.74
N GLY A 20 -6.49 6.48 5.77
CA GLY A 20 -7.93 6.39 5.92
C GLY A 20 -8.57 5.10 5.49
N LEU A 21 -7.76 4.12 5.11
CA LEU A 21 -8.31 2.81 4.72
C LEU A 21 -8.54 1.97 5.96
N GLU A 22 -9.63 1.21 5.95
CA GLU A 22 -9.97 0.34 7.06
C GLU A 22 -9.35 -1.02 6.83
N VAL A 23 -8.25 -1.26 7.49
CA VAL A 23 -7.53 -2.52 7.36
C VAL A 23 -7.31 -3.07 8.77
N PRO A 24 -7.84 -4.25 9.07
CA PRO A 24 -7.63 -4.83 10.40
C PRO A 24 -6.18 -5.24 10.59
N SER A 25 -5.73 -5.21 11.83
CA SER A 25 -4.40 -5.70 12.15
C SER A 25 -4.44 -7.22 12.27
N GLY A 26 -3.27 -7.84 12.20
CA GLY A 26 -3.16 -9.28 12.37
C GLY A 26 -3.46 -10.10 11.14
N ILE A 27 -3.65 -9.48 9.99
CA ILE A 27 -3.84 -10.20 8.73
C ILE A 27 -2.56 -10.12 7.91
N SER A 28 -2.50 -10.94 6.87
CA SER A 28 -1.32 -10.96 6.02
C SER A 28 -1.25 -9.70 5.17
N ALA A 29 -0.07 -9.44 4.61
CA ALA A 29 0.12 -8.29 3.73
C ALA A 29 -0.82 -8.37 2.53
N GLU A 30 -0.98 -9.57 1.98
CA GLU A 30 -1.87 -9.75 0.84
C GLU A 30 -3.31 -9.42 1.20
N GLN A 31 -3.77 -9.89 2.36
CA GLN A 31 -5.12 -9.59 2.81
C GLN A 31 -5.27 -8.11 3.12
N ALA A 32 -4.25 -7.50 3.69
CA ALA A 32 -4.28 -6.07 3.99
C ALA A 32 -4.44 -5.27 2.71
N CYS A 33 -3.68 -5.61 1.69
CA CYS A 33 -3.77 -4.93 0.40
C CYS A 33 -5.14 -5.15 -0.24
N ALA A 34 -5.67 -6.37 -0.14
CA ALA A 34 -6.99 -6.65 -0.70
C ALA A 34 -8.06 -5.82 -0.01
N GLN A 35 -7.99 -5.71 1.32
CA GLN A 35 -8.93 -4.87 2.05
C GLN A 35 -8.80 -3.41 1.65
N ALA A 36 -7.58 -2.96 1.45
CA ALA A 36 -7.33 -1.58 1.03
C ALA A 36 -7.98 -1.31 -0.32
N VAL A 37 -7.85 -2.25 -1.24
CA VAL A 37 -8.43 -2.10 -2.57
C VAL A 37 -9.95 -2.00 -2.49
N LEU A 38 -10.56 -2.76 -1.61
CA LEU A 38 -12.00 -2.72 -1.46
C LEU A 38 -12.50 -1.36 -0.97
N GLY A 39 -11.68 -0.66 -0.22
CA GLY A 39 -12.06 0.63 0.32
C GLY A 39 -11.60 1.82 -0.49
N LEU A 40 -11.05 1.60 -1.69
CA LEU A 40 -10.53 2.70 -2.48
C LEU A 40 -11.63 3.56 -3.08
N ASN A 41 -11.36 4.84 -3.12
CA ASN A 41 -12.11 5.82 -3.92
C ASN A 41 -11.06 6.75 -4.51
N ASP A 42 -11.49 7.79 -5.21
CA ASP A 42 -10.56 8.69 -5.89
C ASP A 42 -9.54 9.29 -4.92
N ASP A 43 -10.00 9.77 -3.79
CA ASP A 43 -9.12 10.41 -2.81
C ASP A 43 -8.17 9.39 -2.19
N ARG A 44 -8.69 8.24 -1.81
CA ARG A 44 -7.87 7.20 -1.21
C ARG A 44 -6.87 6.64 -2.20
N ALA A 45 -7.27 6.49 -3.45
CA ALA A 45 -6.37 5.98 -4.48
C ALA A 45 -5.20 6.95 -4.67
N ARG A 46 -5.47 8.24 -4.65
CA ARG A 46 -4.42 9.24 -4.78
C ARG A 46 -3.43 9.15 -3.62
N GLU A 47 -3.95 9.04 -2.40
CA GLU A 47 -3.09 8.92 -1.23
C GLU A 47 -2.31 7.62 -1.24
N LEU A 48 -2.97 6.54 -1.64
CA LEU A 48 -2.30 5.24 -1.73
C LEU A 48 -1.19 5.27 -2.76
N ARG A 49 -1.42 5.91 -3.89
CA ARG A 49 -0.38 6.03 -4.90
C ARG A 49 0.84 6.76 -4.35
N LYS A 50 0.62 7.85 -3.63
CA LYS A 50 1.73 8.58 -3.03
C LYS A 50 2.48 7.69 -2.03
N LEU A 51 1.73 6.92 -1.25
CA LEU A 51 2.35 6.01 -0.29
C LEU A 51 3.19 4.96 -0.99
N VAL A 52 2.64 4.33 -2.03
CA VAL A 52 3.37 3.30 -2.76
C VAL A 52 4.64 3.88 -3.39
N GLU A 53 4.53 5.03 -4.02
CA GLU A 53 5.69 5.67 -4.62
C GLU A 53 6.76 5.99 -3.58
N LYS A 54 6.32 6.47 -2.42
CA LYS A 54 7.25 6.78 -1.34
C LYS A 54 7.96 5.52 -0.87
N LEU A 55 7.23 4.45 -0.68
CA LEU A 55 7.82 3.20 -0.20
C LEU A 55 8.77 2.59 -1.23
N LEU A 56 8.40 2.61 -2.50
CA LEU A 56 9.22 1.98 -3.52
C LEU A 56 10.45 2.81 -3.87
N SER A 57 10.37 4.13 -3.76
CA SER A 57 11.49 4.99 -4.11
C SER A 57 12.33 5.38 -2.91
N GLY A 58 11.87 5.07 -1.70
CA GLY A 58 12.62 5.39 -0.50
C GLY A 58 13.76 4.43 -0.26
N SER A 59 14.53 4.71 0.78
CA SER A 59 15.65 3.85 1.16
C SER A 59 15.21 2.71 2.08
N ALA A 60 13.95 2.65 2.45
CA ALA A 60 13.45 1.60 3.31
C ALA A 60 13.47 0.25 2.59
N THR A 61 13.76 -0.80 3.33
CA THR A 61 13.71 -2.15 2.80
C THR A 61 12.31 -2.70 3.00
N ILE A 62 11.72 -3.20 1.93
CA ILE A 62 10.38 -3.79 1.99
C ILE A 62 10.53 -5.29 1.94
N LEU A 63 9.89 -5.98 2.88
CA LEU A 63 9.94 -7.44 2.89
C LEU A 63 9.38 -7.96 1.56
N PRO A 64 10.00 -9.02 1.00
CA PRO A 64 9.53 -9.54 -0.29
C PRO A 64 8.05 -9.90 -0.31
N ALA A 65 7.52 -10.46 0.77
CA ALA A 65 6.12 -10.80 0.83
C ALA A 65 5.24 -9.55 0.77
N VAL A 66 5.65 -8.49 1.45
CA VAL A 66 4.93 -7.22 1.43
C VAL A 66 5.00 -6.59 0.05
N ARG A 67 6.19 -6.58 -0.53
CA ARG A 67 6.39 -6.01 -1.86
C ARG A 67 5.55 -6.74 -2.91
N GLN A 68 5.55 -8.06 -2.83
CA GLN A 68 4.77 -8.86 -3.76
C GLN A 68 3.28 -8.57 -3.61
N ALA A 69 2.81 -8.46 -2.38
CA ALA A 69 1.40 -8.13 -2.14
C ALA A 69 1.06 -6.77 -2.74
N MET A 70 1.93 -5.80 -2.57
CA MET A 70 1.72 -4.47 -3.15
C MET A 70 1.66 -4.55 -4.67
N ASP A 71 2.60 -5.27 -5.27
CA ASP A 71 2.63 -5.39 -6.72
C ASP A 71 1.39 -6.08 -7.26
N GLN A 72 0.91 -7.10 -6.57
CA GLN A 72 -0.20 -7.91 -7.08
C GLN A 72 -1.56 -7.29 -6.80
N GLN A 73 -1.68 -6.55 -5.69
CA GLN A 73 -2.97 -6.04 -5.26
C GLN A 73 -3.10 -4.53 -5.48
N LEU A 74 -2.10 -3.77 -5.07
CA LEU A 74 -2.21 -2.32 -5.07
C LEU A 74 -1.95 -1.71 -6.43
N LEU A 75 -0.93 -2.18 -7.14
CA LEU A 75 -0.57 -1.58 -8.42
C LEU A 75 -1.65 -1.78 -9.48
N PRO A 76 -2.26 -2.97 -9.61
CA PRO A 76 -3.36 -3.10 -10.55
C PRO A 76 -4.55 -2.21 -10.22
N ALA A 77 -4.87 -2.06 -8.93
CA ALA A 77 -5.96 -1.20 -8.53
C ALA A 77 -5.67 0.26 -8.86
N LEU A 78 -4.43 0.69 -8.59
CA LEU A 78 -4.04 2.07 -8.90
C LEU A 78 -4.04 2.31 -10.40
N THR A 79 -3.63 1.32 -11.18
CA THR A 79 -3.67 1.43 -12.63
C THR A 79 -5.10 1.64 -13.10
N THR A 80 -6.06 0.95 -12.50
CA THR A 80 -7.45 1.11 -12.86
C THR A 80 -7.91 2.54 -12.60
N TYR A 81 -7.55 3.11 -11.46
CA TYR A 81 -7.92 4.48 -11.15
C TYR A 81 -7.22 5.46 -12.09
N ASN A 82 -5.95 5.20 -12.40
CA ASN A 82 -5.22 6.07 -13.32
C ASN A 82 -5.83 6.06 -14.71
N LYS A 83 -6.33 4.92 -15.15
CA LYS A 83 -6.92 4.80 -16.46
C LYS A 83 -8.22 5.58 -16.57
N SER A 84 -8.91 5.76 -15.47
CA SER A 84 -10.16 6.49 -15.50
C SER A 84 -9.95 7.99 -15.48
N MET A 85 -8.73 8.46 -15.27
CA MET A 85 -8.45 9.87 -15.27
C MET A 85 -8.24 10.38 -16.68
N PRO A 86 -8.92 11.45 -17.04
CA PRO A 86 -8.68 12.03 -18.36
C PRO A 86 -7.30 12.67 -18.41
N ARG A 87 -6.80 12.70 -19.61
CA ARG A 87 -5.48 13.21 -19.74
C ARG A 87 -5.48 14.53 -20.15
#